data_00ee864eb3bdfbf02054e442c5b5516b
#
_entry.id   00ee864eb3bdfbf02054e442c5b5516b
#
_cell.length_a   1.000
_cell.length_b   1.000
_cell.length_c   1.000
_cell.angle_alpha   90.00
_cell.angle_beta   90.00
_cell.angle_gamma   90.00
#
_symmetry.space_group_name_H-M   'P 1'
#
loop_
_entity.id
_entity.type
_entity.pdbx_description
1 polymer ?
#
loop_
_entity_poly.entity_id
_entity_poly.type
_entity_poly.pdbx_seq_one_letter_code
_entity_poly.pdbx_strand_id
1 'polypeptide(L)'
;MSTRASSHPAEADKKKEEDMETKRLTRRQFLAGAAVAGAGVAASACGTPAPTAAPTAPPSEEPTAAPTEKPTVAPTIGPTKDKIVVGMARPLSGPLAIIGDSAFKPIYDTWVPRVNDEGGVYVEEYGGKLPIELLIYDDTSDVGTMTRLTEKLILEDKVDFLWPASGTSFVFAQAPIANKYEYVLVTAEGGATQIKDLLPSLPYVFVTLSFSDWYQLPVFANIMGAAGAKTAYISYIADLHGIEYSGVAGIEFPKQGIEVVGLKSLPPDIKDLSPVIKDADASGADIFCCFAYPDQVMPATGTSIELGYNPKAWIGGPGVNFGFYHTTFGPMVEGVCGFTCFARGMTPELDELADILYEGKPEELHDWWGHPFYWAGLDMWKAAIEAAGTLDQKAVRDVLANEHLETVLGETWFDNGLLALEAHKGEIGQWVNGVYESVGPKPWTTADLVYPKPPWGA
;
A
#
# COMPACT_ATOMS: atom_id res chain seq x y z
N MET A 1 -2.29 -22.22 -70.53
CA MET A 1 -3.14 -23.08 -69.72
C MET A 1 -2.25 -23.73 -68.66
N SER A 2 -2.32 -23.23 -67.42
CA SER A 2 -1.85 -23.93 -66.22
C SER A 2 -2.41 -23.15 -65.01
N THR A 3 -3.39 -23.72 -64.41
CA THR A 3 -4.09 -23.24 -63.22
C THR A 3 -3.26 -23.54 -61.96
N ARG A 4 -2.81 -22.51 -61.23
CA ARG A 4 -2.28 -22.65 -59.88
C ARG A 4 -3.41 -22.41 -58.85
N ALA A 5 -3.67 -23.42 -58.07
CA ALA A 5 -4.57 -23.36 -56.92
C ALA A 5 -3.94 -22.56 -55.77
N SER A 6 -4.65 -21.59 -55.26
CA SER A 6 -4.30 -20.83 -54.05
C SER A 6 -4.81 -21.58 -52.80
N SER A 7 -3.89 -22.01 -51.95
CA SER A 7 -4.20 -22.54 -50.64
C SER A 7 -4.49 -21.39 -49.65
N HIS A 8 -5.60 -21.49 -48.89
CA HIS A 8 -6.06 -20.49 -47.92
C HIS A 8 -5.25 -20.58 -46.62
N PRO A 9 -4.98 -19.41 -45.94
CA PRO A 9 -4.21 -19.35 -44.69
C PRO A 9 -4.98 -19.82 -43.43
N ALA A 10 -6.26 -20.14 -43.53
CA ALA A 10 -7.11 -20.43 -42.38
C ALA A 10 -6.95 -21.80 -41.72
N GLU A 11 -6.27 -22.76 -42.39
CA GLU A 11 -6.02 -24.10 -41.84
C GLU A 11 -4.74 -24.22 -41.00
N ALA A 12 -3.81 -23.29 -41.13
CA ALA A 12 -2.56 -23.32 -40.36
C ALA A 12 -2.71 -22.77 -38.95
N ASP A 13 -3.68 -21.88 -38.71
CA ASP A 13 -3.92 -21.31 -37.38
C ASP A 13 -4.74 -22.24 -36.49
N LYS A 14 -5.69 -23.00 -37.02
CA LYS A 14 -6.45 -24.00 -36.23
C LYS A 14 -5.57 -25.11 -35.67
N LYS A 15 -4.51 -25.49 -36.36
CA LYS A 15 -3.59 -26.55 -35.91
C LYS A 15 -2.63 -26.09 -34.83
N LYS A 16 -2.41 -24.78 -34.68
CA LYS A 16 -1.63 -24.19 -33.55
C LYS A 16 -2.45 -24.00 -32.29
N GLU A 17 -3.74 -23.76 -32.39
CA GLU A 17 -4.64 -23.69 -31.23
C GLU A 17 -4.90 -25.05 -30.59
N GLU A 18 -5.06 -26.12 -31.39
CA GLU A 18 -5.25 -27.48 -30.86
C GLU A 18 -4.00 -28.04 -30.16
N ASP A 19 -2.79 -27.66 -30.55
CA ASP A 19 -1.54 -28.10 -29.89
C ASP A 19 -1.21 -27.34 -28.59
N MET A 20 -1.88 -26.22 -28.26
CA MET A 20 -1.71 -25.47 -27.02
C MET A 20 -2.68 -25.91 -25.90
N GLU A 21 -3.75 -26.63 -26.23
CA GLU A 21 -4.77 -27.03 -25.23
C GLU A 21 -4.42 -28.33 -24.47
N THR A 22 -3.37 -29.06 -24.88
CA THR A 22 -3.05 -30.39 -24.33
C THR A 22 -1.94 -30.42 -23.26
N LYS A 23 -1.50 -29.27 -22.71
CA LYS A 23 -0.47 -29.24 -21.65
C LYS A 23 -0.92 -28.60 -20.32
N ARG A 24 -2.16 -28.84 -19.91
CA ARG A 24 -2.53 -28.54 -18.52
C ARG A 24 -2.33 -29.77 -17.65
N LEU A 25 -1.23 -29.76 -16.87
CA LEU A 25 -0.99 -30.74 -15.83
C LEU A 25 -2.10 -30.67 -14.78
N THR A 26 -2.77 -31.78 -14.54
CA THR A 26 -3.81 -31.89 -13.52
C THR A 26 -3.18 -31.90 -12.11
N ARG A 27 -3.91 -31.36 -11.13
CA ARG A 27 -3.55 -31.30 -9.70
C ARG A 27 -3.07 -32.65 -9.14
N ARG A 28 -3.47 -33.76 -9.76
CA ARG A 28 -3.11 -35.13 -9.36
C ARG A 28 -1.72 -35.53 -9.86
N GLN A 29 -1.22 -34.94 -10.93
CA GLN A 29 0.12 -35.23 -11.48
C GLN A 29 1.21 -34.42 -10.75
N PHE A 30 0.87 -33.27 -10.17
CA PHE A 30 1.78 -32.48 -9.34
C PHE A 30 2.07 -33.15 -7.99
N LEU A 31 1.08 -33.85 -7.40
CA LEU A 31 1.21 -34.53 -6.11
C LEU A 31 1.91 -35.89 -6.19
N ALA A 32 2.08 -36.47 -7.37
CA ALA A 32 2.77 -37.74 -7.55
C ALA A 32 4.31 -37.61 -7.68
N GLY A 33 4.83 -36.40 -7.88
CA GLY A 33 6.29 -36.13 -8.01
C GLY A 33 7.05 -35.93 -6.72
N ALA A 34 6.35 -35.77 -5.56
CA ALA A 34 6.94 -35.41 -4.27
C ALA A 34 7.16 -36.59 -3.31
N ALA A 35 6.95 -37.84 -3.72
CA ALA A 35 6.94 -39.01 -2.84
C ALA A 35 8.12 -39.99 -2.97
N VAL A 36 9.25 -39.57 -3.54
CA VAL A 36 10.46 -40.41 -3.63
C VAL A 36 11.70 -39.63 -3.18
N ALA A 37 11.83 -39.40 -1.87
CA ALA A 37 13.15 -39.18 -1.22
C ALA A 37 12.94 -39.19 0.30
N GLY A 38 13.04 -40.34 0.94
CA GLY A 38 13.02 -40.43 2.41
C GLY A 38 12.76 -41.82 2.96
N ALA A 39 13.66 -42.74 2.71
CA ALA A 39 13.65 -44.02 3.42
C ALA A 39 15.10 -44.45 3.75
N GLY A 40 15.34 -44.72 5.01
CA GLY A 40 16.55 -45.36 5.60
C GLY A 40 17.17 -44.47 6.68
N VAL A 41 17.18 -44.80 7.93
CA VAL A 41 17.61 -46.02 8.62
C VAL A 41 16.99 -46.04 10.02
N ALA A 42 16.39 -47.17 10.40
CA ALA A 42 16.05 -47.53 11.77
C ALA A 42 16.98 -48.61 12.29
N ALA A 43 17.03 -48.71 13.61
CA ALA A 43 17.62 -49.76 14.49
C ALA A 43 18.87 -49.27 15.26
N SER A 44 19.01 -49.43 16.56
CA SER A 44 18.59 -50.52 17.42
C SER A 44 18.53 -50.07 18.88
N ALA A 45 17.66 -50.71 19.61
CA ALA A 45 17.50 -50.68 21.06
C ALA A 45 18.54 -51.56 21.81
N CYS A 46 18.56 -51.35 23.13
CA CYS A 46 18.92 -52.19 24.29
C CYS A 46 19.74 -51.37 25.28
N GLY A 47 19.42 -51.18 26.51
CA GLY A 47 18.85 -52.05 27.51
C GLY A 47 19.51 -51.66 28.82
N THR A 48 18.74 -51.38 29.85
CA THR A 48 19.05 -51.07 31.26
C THR A 48 19.98 -52.12 31.93
N PRO A 49 20.65 -51.86 33.11
CA PRO A 49 19.94 -51.64 34.38
C PRO A 49 20.57 -50.64 35.36
N ALA A 50 19.79 -50.27 36.37
CA ALA A 50 20.16 -49.42 37.48
C ALA A 50 21.04 -50.13 38.51
N PRO A 51 21.92 -49.44 39.22
CA PRO A 51 22.53 -49.98 40.45
C PRO A 51 21.95 -49.31 41.72
N THR A 52 21.83 -50.18 42.67
CA THR A 52 21.45 -50.18 44.06
C THR A 52 22.13 -49.09 44.91
N ALA A 53 21.37 -48.59 45.89
CA ALA A 53 21.83 -47.66 46.91
C ALA A 53 22.80 -48.33 47.90
N ALA A 54 23.79 -47.62 48.38
CA ALA A 54 24.67 -47.96 49.49
C ALA A 54 24.71 -46.80 50.52
N PRO A 55 25.10 -47.05 51.77
CA PRO A 55 24.49 -46.51 52.98
C PRO A 55 25.04 -45.17 53.47
N THR A 56 24.19 -44.51 54.24
CA THR A 56 24.35 -43.20 54.91
C THR A 56 25.50 -43.19 55.91
N ALA A 57 26.36 -42.19 55.86
CA ALA A 57 27.32 -41.86 56.91
C ALA A 57 26.82 -40.63 57.74
N PRO A 58 27.23 -40.48 59.00
CA PRO A 58 26.64 -39.49 59.93
C PRO A 58 27.10 -38.02 59.67
N PRO A 59 26.40 -37.03 60.23
CA PRO A 59 26.60 -35.64 59.92
C PRO A 59 27.89 -35.09 60.55
N SER A 60 28.65 -34.38 59.74
CA SER A 60 29.79 -33.59 60.18
C SER A 60 29.32 -32.14 60.36
N GLU A 61 29.72 -31.49 61.42
CA GLU A 61 29.43 -30.09 61.79
C GLU A 61 29.95 -29.10 60.72
N GLU A 62 29.11 -28.17 60.38
CA GLU A 62 29.33 -27.13 59.39
C GLU A 62 30.16 -25.99 59.98
N PRO A 63 31.21 -25.50 59.31
CA PRO A 63 31.86 -24.26 59.70
C PRO A 63 31.05 -23.08 59.16
N THR A 64 30.67 -22.16 60.02
CA THR A 64 29.99 -20.89 59.72
C THR A 64 30.77 -20.13 58.63
N ALA A 65 30.19 -20.07 57.44
CA ALA A 65 30.75 -19.28 56.34
C ALA A 65 30.55 -17.77 56.58
N ALA A 66 31.59 -16.99 56.42
CA ALA A 66 31.55 -15.53 56.37
C ALA A 66 30.62 -15.04 55.25
N PRO A 67 30.02 -13.82 55.34
CA PRO A 67 29.14 -13.28 54.32
C PRO A 67 29.89 -13.14 53.00
N THR A 68 29.53 -13.94 52.02
CA THR A 68 30.02 -13.75 50.63
C THR A 68 29.37 -12.50 50.09
N GLU A 69 30.15 -11.45 49.83
CA GLU A 69 29.72 -10.31 49.03
C GLU A 69 29.18 -10.81 47.70
N LYS A 70 27.92 -10.44 47.40
CA LYS A 70 27.34 -10.67 46.07
C LYS A 70 28.28 -10.06 45.03
N PRO A 71 28.68 -10.80 43.99
CA PRO A 71 29.45 -10.18 42.93
C PRO A 71 28.58 -9.06 42.32
N THR A 72 29.06 -7.84 42.41
CA THR A 72 28.55 -6.69 41.64
C THR A 72 28.82 -7.02 40.18
N VAL A 73 27.78 -7.48 39.46
CA VAL A 73 27.85 -7.64 38.01
C VAL A 73 28.13 -6.26 37.47
N ALA A 74 29.32 -6.08 36.91
CA ALA A 74 29.63 -4.86 36.17
C ALA A 74 28.54 -4.70 35.10
N PRO A 75 28.00 -3.50 34.86
CA PRO A 75 27.03 -3.28 33.81
C PRO A 75 27.66 -3.76 32.51
N THR A 76 27.07 -4.76 31.90
CA THR A 76 27.41 -5.14 30.52
C THR A 76 27.05 -3.94 29.67
N ILE A 77 28.04 -3.22 29.17
CA ILE A 77 27.84 -2.14 28.22
C ILE A 77 27.32 -2.85 26.98
N GLY A 78 26.01 -2.79 26.74
CA GLY A 78 25.38 -3.26 25.52
C GLY A 78 25.95 -2.54 24.28
N PRO A 79 25.61 -3.01 23.08
CA PRO A 79 26.01 -2.30 21.87
C PRO A 79 25.55 -0.85 21.95
N THR A 80 26.43 0.09 21.57
CA THR A 80 26.11 1.53 21.58
C THR A 80 25.66 1.96 20.20
N LYS A 81 24.48 2.59 20.13
CA LYS A 81 23.94 3.23 18.94
C LYS A 81 23.33 4.56 19.34
N ASP A 82 23.45 5.56 18.49
CA ASP A 82 23.01 6.94 18.79
C ASP A 82 21.78 7.37 17.99
N LYS A 83 21.42 6.63 16.96
CA LYS A 83 20.25 6.91 16.09
C LYS A 83 19.85 5.70 15.27
N ILE A 84 18.63 5.73 14.74
CA ILE A 84 18.13 4.81 13.71
C ILE A 84 18.19 5.53 12.37
N VAL A 85 18.94 4.98 11.41
CA VAL A 85 19.03 5.53 10.05
C VAL A 85 18.03 4.84 9.16
N VAL A 86 17.11 5.61 8.59
CA VAL A 86 16.08 5.10 7.65
C VAL A 86 16.38 5.61 6.24
N GLY A 87 16.51 4.71 5.30
CA GLY A 87 16.80 4.99 3.90
C GLY A 87 15.56 5.06 3.04
N MET A 88 15.51 6.02 2.12
CA MET A 88 14.42 6.19 1.15
C MET A 88 14.99 6.59 -0.22
N ALA A 89 14.45 6.00 -1.29
CA ALA A 89 14.58 6.51 -2.65
C ALA A 89 13.22 7.10 -3.06
N ARG A 90 13.18 8.42 -3.31
CA ARG A 90 11.91 9.18 -3.47
C ARG A 90 11.95 10.01 -4.74
N PRO A 91 10.80 10.27 -5.39
CA PRO A 91 10.72 11.16 -6.54
C PRO A 91 10.75 12.62 -6.06
N LEU A 92 11.95 13.16 -5.82
CA LEU A 92 12.14 14.57 -5.49
C LEU A 92 12.13 15.44 -6.76
N SER A 93 12.27 14.81 -7.93
CA SER A 93 12.16 15.44 -9.24
C SER A 93 11.43 14.51 -10.22
N GLY A 94 11.06 15.05 -11.40
CA GLY A 94 10.35 14.30 -12.43
C GLY A 94 8.82 14.26 -12.26
N PRO A 95 8.09 13.47 -13.06
CA PRO A 95 6.63 13.49 -13.11
C PRO A 95 5.90 13.10 -11.81
N LEU A 96 6.52 12.31 -10.96
CA LEU A 96 5.92 11.87 -9.68
C LEU A 96 6.30 12.78 -8.50
N ALA A 97 7.11 13.84 -8.70
CA ALA A 97 7.53 14.72 -7.61
C ALA A 97 6.34 15.34 -6.88
N ILE A 98 5.31 15.76 -7.61
CA ILE A 98 4.12 16.38 -7.02
C ILE A 98 3.40 15.42 -6.05
N ILE A 99 3.29 14.13 -6.38
CA ILE A 99 2.66 13.16 -5.48
C ILE A 99 3.58 12.85 -4.29
N GLY A 100 4.88 12.79 -4.51
CA GLY A 100 5.87 12.63 -3.44
C GLY A 100 5.79 13.76 -2.42
N ASP A 101 5.73 15.00 -2.89
CA ASP A 101 5.67 16.20 -2.04
C ASP A 101 4.32 16.40 -1.35
N SER A 102 3.21 16.12 -2.04
CA SER A 102 1.87 16.40 -1.51
C SER A 102 1.28 15.25 -0.70
N ALA A 103 1.49 14.00 -1.13
CA ALA A 103 0.84 12.86 -0.50
C ALA A 103 1.64 12.30 0.69
N PHE A 104 2.96 12.23 0.59
CA PHE A 104 3.73 11.43 1.54
C PHE A 104 4.72 12.23 2.36
N LYS A 105 5.35 13.25 1.76
CA LYS A 105 6.31 14.10 2.45
C LYS A 105 5.72 14.77 3.70
N PRO A 106 4.51 15.33 3.70
CA PRO A 106 3.93 15.91 4.90
C PRO A 106 3.83 14.94 6.08
N ILE A 107 3.67 13.64 5.81
CA ILE A 107 3.54 12.62 6.84
C ILE A 107 4.85 12.44 7.59
N TYR A 108 5.93 12.07 6.89
CA TYR A 108 7.20 11.81 7.58
C TYR A 108 7.89 13.10 8.05
N ASP A 109 7.68 14.24 7.39
CA ASP A 109 8.15 15.54 7.85
C ASP A 109 7.47 16.00 9.16
N THR A 110 6.27 15.50 9.44
CA THR A 110 5.55 15.78 10.69
C THR A 110 5.81 14.69 11.73
N TRP A 111 5.72 13.41 11.35
CA TRP A 111 5.82 12.28 12.25
C TRP A 111 7.23 12.13 12.84
N VAL A 112 8.28 12.20 12.02
CA VAL A 112 9.67 11.99 12.49
C VAL A 112 10.10 13.02 13.53
N PRO A 113 9.91 14.35 13.33
CA PRO A 113 10.23 15.33 14.38
C PRO A 113 9.46 15.07 15.68
N ARG A 114 8.15 14.75 15.62
CA ARG A 114 7.36 14.46 16.82
C ARG A 114 7.90 13.27 17.61
N VAL A 115 8.23 12.18 16.94
CA VAL A 115 8.85 11.01 17.58
C VAL A 115 10.22 11.38 18.16
N ASN A 116 11.00 12.17 17.45
CA ASN A 116 12.32 12.60 17.92
C ASN A 116 12.26 13.59 19.11
N ASP A 117 11.24 14.47 19.15
CA ASP A 117 11.01 15.38 20.28
C ASP A 117 10.66 14.60 21.55
N GLU A 118 10.06 13.41 21.43
CA GLU A 118 9.84 12.46 22.52
C GLU A 118 11.07 11.62 22.87
N GLY A 119 12.20 11.86 22.18
CA GLY A 119 13.48 11.16 22.34
C GLY A 119 13.74 10.05 21.33
N GLY A 120 12.80 9.75 20.44
CA GLY A 120 12.93 8.71 19.42
C GLY A 120 12.20 7.40 19.77
N VAL A 121 12.56 6.32 19.08
CA VAL A 121 12.01 4.97 19.25
C VAL A 121 12.74 4.24 20.36
N TYR A 122 12.02 3.64 21.31
CA TYR A 122 12.64 2.87 22.39
C TYR A 122 13.16 1.53 21.86
N VAL A 123 14.42 1.22 22.16
CA VAL A 123 15.06 -0.03 21.76
C VAL A 123 15.76 -0.64 22.98
N GLU A 124 15.22 -1.72 23.51
CA GLU A 124 15.72 -2.36 24.74
C GLU A 124 17.19 -2.80 24.61
N GLU A 125 17.57 -3.33 23.44
CA GLU A 125 18.94 -3.76 23.13
C GLU A 125 19.97 -2.63 23.36
N TYR A 126 19.60 -1.37 23.15
CA TYR A 126 20.46 -0.20 23.34
C TYR A 126 20.17 0.53 24.65
N GLY A 127 19.20 0.04 25.43
CA GLY A 127 18.85 0.57 26.75
C GLY A 127 18.20 1.95 26.75
N GLY A 128 17.60 2.38 25.65
CA GLY A 128 17.00 3.71 25.57
C GLY A 128 16.32 4.02 24.25
N LYS A 129 15.90 5.28 24.11
CA LYS A 129 15.32 5.81 22.89
C LYS A 129 16.40 6.25 21.91
N LEU A 130 16.20 5.96 20.63
CA LEU A 130 17.06 6.35 19.52
C LEU A 130 16.30 7.28 18.58
N PRO A 131 16.79 8.49 18.30
CA PRO A 131 16.19 9.37 17.30
C PRO A 131 16.34 8.79 15.90
N ILE A 132 15.39 9.14 15.03
CA ILE A 132 15.37 8.74 13.63
C ILE A 132 16.10 9.78 12.78
N GLU A 133 16.96 9.32 11.89
CA GLU A 133 17.58 10.12 10.84
C GLU A 133 17.17 9.58 9.46
N LEU A 134 16.64 10.45 8.59
CA LEU A 134 16.27 10.09 7.23
C LEU A 134 17.43 10.32 6.25
N LEU A 135 17.76 9.30 5.46
CA LEU A 135 18.67 9.39 4.32
C LEU A 135 17.85 9.24 3.04
N ILE A 136 17.61 10.34 2.34
CA ILE A 136 16.70 10.39 1.18
C ILE A 136 17.52 10.67 -0.09
N TYR A 137 17.32 9.84 -1.12
CA TYR A 137 17.88 10.01 -2.45
C TYR A 137 16.77 10.31 -3.47
N ASP A 138 17.08 11.17 -4.44
CA ASP A 138 16.19 11.46 -5.57
C ASP A 138 16.25 10.33 -6.61
N ASP A 139 15.14 9.66 -6.83
CA ASP A 139 15.02 8.63 -7.86
C ASP A 139 14.64 9.19 -9.25
N THR A 140 14.42 10.50 -9.33
CA THR A 140 14.06 11.23 -10.56
C THR A 140 12.80 10.70 -11.26
N SER A 141 11.90 10.06 -10.49
CA SER A 141 10.70 9.37 -11.01
C SER A 141 11.05 8.24 -12.00
N ASP A 142 12.21 7.59 -11.84
CA ASP A 142 12.68 6.48 -12.67
C ASP A 142 12.86 5.20 -11.85
N VAL A 143 12.12 4.13 -12.22
CA VAL A 143 12.14 2.85 -11.49
C VAL A 143 13.54 2.22 -11.44
N GLY A 144 14.32 2.33 -12.52
CA GLY A 144 15.68 1.79 -12.58
C GLY A 144 16.64 2.54 -11.66
N THR A 145 16.47 3.86 -11.54
CA THR A 145 17.22 4.68 -10.59
C THR A 145 16.83 4.34 -9.16
N MET A 146 15.52 4.25 -8.86
CA MET A 146 15.00 3.88 -7.55
C MET A 146 15.57 2.52 -7.09
N THR A 147 15.55 1.49 -7.94
CA THR A 147 16.07 0.16 -7.58
C THR A 147 17.56 0.19 -7.25
N ARG A 148 18.38 0.91 -8.04
CA ARG A 148 19.82 1.09 -7.76
C ARG A 148 20.06 1.83 -6.45
N LEU A 149 19.26 2.87 -6.16
CA LEU A 149 19.35 3.63 -4.92
C LEU A 149 18.91 2.81 -3.72
N THR A 150 17.88 1.97 -3.84
CA THR A 150 17.47 1.02 -2.79
C THR A 150 18.61 0.03 -2.47
N GLU A 151 19.24 -0.56 -3.49
CA GLU A 151 20.40 -1.44 -3.24
C GLU A 151 21.58 -0.68 -2.64
N LYS A 152 21.83 0.57 -3.05
CA LYS A 152 22.86 1.43 -2.45
C LYS A 152 22.61 1.69 -0.96
N LEU A 153 21.39 2.05 -0.58
CA LEU A 153 20.98 2.27 0.82
C LEU A 153 21.27 1.03 1.68
N ILE A 154 21.02 -0.17 1.15
CA ILE A 154 21.24 -1.43 1.85
C ILE A 154 22.74 -1.79 1.92
N LEU A 155 23.44 -1.79 0.78
CA LEU A 155 24.75 -2.41 0.65
C LEU A 155 25.92 -1.46 0.98
N GLU A 156 25.79 -0.18 0.63
CA GLU A 156 26.82 0.83 0.79
C GLU A 156 26.58 1.67 2.04
N ASP A 157 25.39 2.28 2.16
CA ASP A 157 25.06 3.18 3.26
C ASP A 157 24.68 2.40 4.54
N LYS A 158 24.23 1.14 4.40
CA LYS A 158 23.88 0.22 5.50
C LYS A 158 22.88 0.83 6.47
N VAL A 159 21.82 1.39 5.91
CA VAL A 159 20.71 1.94 6.69
C VAL A 159 20.09 0.87 7.58
N ASP A 160 19.53 1.27 8.72
CA ASP A 160 18.89 0.32 9.63
C ASP A 160 17.55 -0.18 9.07
N PHE A 161 16.78 0.69 8.44
CA PHE A 161 15.49 0.34 7.82
C PHE A 161 15.32 1.03 6.47
N LEU A 162 14.44 0.47 5.65
CA LEU A 162 13.94 1.08 4.43
C LEU A 162 12.52 1.57 4.63
N TRP A 163 12.23 2.76 4.11
CA TRP A 163 10.86 3.21 3.89
C TRP A 163 10.52 3.20 2.40
N PRO A 164 9.21 3.23 2.05
CA PRO A 164 8.77 2.88 0.71
C PRO A 164 9.16 3.92 -0.36
N ALA A 165 9.33 3.40 -1.57
CA ALA A 165 9.33 4.18 -2.80
C ALA A 165 7.90 4.65 -3.12
N SER A 166 7.75 5.67 -3.98
CA SER A 166 6.47 6.29 -4.29
C SER A 166 5.89 5.82 -5.62
N GLY A 167 4.69 5.26 -5.57
CA GLY A 167 3.94 4.77 -6.71
C GLY A 167 3.97 3.26 -6.89
N THR A 168 2.91 2.72 -7.49
CA THR A 168 2.66 1.28 -7.59
C THR A 168 3.83 0.53 -8.26
N SER A 169 4.28 0.98 -9.43
CA SER A 169 5.39 0.33 -10.16
C SER A 169 6.71 0.37 -9.38
N PHE A 170 6.94 1.42 -8.60
CA PHE A 170 8.12 1.59 -7.75
C PHE A 170 8.11 0.63 -6.57
N VAL A 171 6.98 0.55 -5.85
CA VAL A 171 6.82 -0.40 -4.73
C VAL A 171 6.96 -1.85 -5.22
N PHE A 172 6.38 -2.19 -6.38
CA PHE A 172 6.53 -3.52 -6.97
C PHE A 172 7.98 -3.87 -7.31
N ALA A 173 8.78 -2.89 -7.72
CA ALA A 173 10.21 -3.09 -7.97
C ALA A 173 11.04 -3.11 -6.67
N GLN A 174 10.65 -2.33 -5.64
CA GLN A 174 11.36 -2.26 -4.36
C GLN A 174 11.12 -3.49 -3.47
N ALA A 175 9.87 -3.98 -3.42
CA ALA A 175 9.47 -5.06 -2.51
C ALA A 175 10.31 -6.35 -2.62
N PRO A 176 10.60 -6.88 -3.84
CA PRO A 176 11.50 -8.02 -3.98
C PRO A 176 12.94 -7.73 -3.51
N ILE A 177 13.42 -6.49 -3.66
CA ILE A 177 14.76 -6.09 -3.21
C ILE A 177 14.80 -6.06 -1.68
N ALA A 178 13.84 -5.40 -1.03
CA ALA A 178 13.73 -5.37 0.41
C ALA A 178 13.66 -6.81 0.98
N ASN A 179 12.80 -7.65 0.42
CA ASN A 179 12.66 -9.04 0.85
C ASN A 179 13.94 -9.88 0.62
N LYS A 180 14.64 -9.68 -0.52
CA LYS A 180 15.92 -10.38 -0.83
C LYS A 180 16.99 -10.12 0.22
N TYR A 181 17.03 -8.90 0.72
CA TYR A 181 18.02 -8.48 1.73
C TYR A 181 17.46 -8.53 3.16
N GLU A 182 16.25 -9.09 3.33
CA GLU A 182 15.57 -9.25 4.62
C GLU A 182 15.35 -7.92 5.35
N TYR A 183 15.03 -6.84 4.61
CA TYR A 183 14.64 -5.55 5.14
C TYR A 183 13.12 -5.44 5.25
N VAL A 184 12.63 -5.09 6.45
CA VAL A 184 11.22 -4.77 6.65
C VAL A 184 10.84 -3.55 5.82
N LEU A 185 9.75 -3.68 5.05
CA LEU A 185 9.16 -2.64 4.23
C LEU A 185 7.67 -2.54 4.54
N VAL A 186 7.27 -1.48 5.26
CA VAL A 186 5.85 -1.13 5.47
C VAL A 186 5.49 -0.03 4.47
N THR A 187 4.47 -0.23 3.65
CA THR A 187 4.14 0.70 2.57
C THR A 187 2.65 1.01 2.48
N ALA A 188 2.34 2.30 2.28
CA ALA A 188 1.03 2.82 1.88
C ALA A 188 1.05 3.40 0.45
N GLU A 189 2.13 3.17 -0.32
CA GLU A 189 2.40 3.91 -1.55
C GLU A 189 2.25 3.10 -2.83
N GLY A 190 1.91 1.83 -2.73
CA GLY A 190 1.67 0.96 -3.88
C GLY A 190 0.56 -0.02 -3.58
N GLY A 191 -0.56 0.12 -4.28
CA GLY A 191 -1.79 -0.59 -3.98
C GLY A 191 -2.35 -1.39 -5.14
N ALA A 192 -1.50 -1.92 -6.05
CA ALA A 192 -2.01 -2.81 -7.07
C ALA A 192 -2.35 -4.19 -6.51
N THR A 193 -3.49 -4.71 -6.92
CA THR A 193 -4.08 -5.98 -6.47
C THR A 193 -3.13 -7.16 -6.60
N GLN A 194 -2.29 -7.15 -7.64
CA GLN A 194 -1.34 -8.22 -7.90
C GLN A 194 -0.28 -8.37 -6.80
N ILE A 195 -0.06 -7.36 -5.95
CA ILE A 195 0.87 -7.50 -4.82
C ILE A 195 0.39 -8.58 -3.84
N LYS A 196 -0.93 -8.77 -3.72
CA LYS A 196 -1.53 -9.81 -2.87
C LYS A 196 -1.04 -11.21 -3.23
N ASP A 197 -0.83 -11.47 -4.53
CA ASP A 197 -0.33 -12.75 -5.01
C ASP A 197 1.18 -12.93 -4.72
N LEU A 198 1.91 -11.83 -4.56
CA LEU A 198 3.35 -11.83 -4.28
C LEU A 198 3.66 -11.89 -2.78
N LEU A 199 2.86 -11.25 -1.92
CA LEU A 199 3.12 -11.12 -0.48
C LEU A 199 3.41 -12.45 0.23
N PRO A 200 2.76 -13.59 -0.08
CA PRO A 200 3.12 -14.87 0.53
C PRO A 200 4.58 -15.30 0.28
N SER A 201 5.22 -14.75 -0.76
CA SER A 201 6.64 -14.97 -1.07
C SER A 201 7.55 -13.83 -0.59
N LEU A 202 6.98 -12.78 -0.03
CA LEU A 202 7.66 -11.56 0.41
C LEU A 202 7.42 -11.27 1.90
N PRO A 203 7.85 -12.16 2.83
CA PRO A 203 7.51 -12.08 4.26
C PRO A 203 8.02 -10.83 4.99
N TYR A 204 8.86 -10.01 4.36
CA TYR A 204 9.35 -8.73 4.93
C TYR A 204 8.58 -7.53 4.40
N VAL A 205 7.52 -7.73 3.59
CA VAL A 205 6.75 -6.64 2.97
C VAL A 205 5.34 -6.60 3.53
N PHE A 206 4.91 -5.42 3.97
CA PHE A 206 3.62 -5.15 4.59
C PHE A 206 2.97 -3.95 3.89
N VAL A 207 1.70 -4.07 3.53
CA VAL A 207 0.97 -3.05 2.76
C VAL A 207 -0.22 -2.54 3.55
N THR A 208 -0.24 -1.24 3.83
CA THR A 208 -1.33 -0.59 4.59
C THR A 208 -2.37 0.08 3.70
N LEU A 209 -2.07 0.31 2.42
CA LEU A 209 -3.03 0.93 1.49
C LEU A 209 -4.17 -0.04 1.14
N SER A 210 -5.38 0.49 0.93
CA SER A 210 -6.50 -0.27 0.40
C SER A 210 -6.34 -0.60 -1.10
N PHE A 211 -7.10 -1.58 -1.59
CA PHE A 211 -6.97 -2.10 -2.94
C PHE A 211 -8.20 -1.80 -3.80
N SER A 212 -7.95 -1.62 -5.09
CA SER A 212 -8.96 -1.31 -6.07
C SER A 212 -10.06 -2.36 -6.18
N ASP A 213 -9.70 -3.66 -6.17
CA ASP A 213 -10.65 -4.79 -6.32
C ASP A 213 -11.31 -5.21 -5.01
N TRP A 214 -10.70 -4.85 -3.90
CA TRP A 214 -11.10 -5.35 -2.60
C TRP A 214 -12.18 -4.48 -1.97
N TYR A 215 -12.00 -3.17 -2.13
CA TYR A 215 -12.82 -2.24 -1.38
C TYR A 215 -13.23 -1.01 -2.19
N GLN A 216 -12.31 -0.42 -2.96
CA GLN A 216 -12.53 0.88 -3.61
C GLN A 216 -13.56 0.79 -4.75
N LEU A 217 -13.29 0.00 -5.78
CA LEU A 217 -14.19 -0.11 -6.94
C LEU A 217 -15.48 -0.87 -6.65
N PRO A 218 -15.51 -1.94 -5.83
CA PRO A 218 -16.76 -2.53 -5.38
C PRO A 218 -17.66 -1.52 -4.66
N VAL A 219 -17.13 -0.70 -3.76
CA VAL A 219 -17.89 0.35 -3.06
C VAL A 219 -18.38 1.41 -4.05
N PHE A 220 -17.50 1.93 -4.92
CA PHE A 220 -17.88 2.93 -5.92
C PHE A 220 -18.96 2.43 -6.87
N ALA A 221 -18.78 1.23 -7.44
CA ALA A 221 -19.77 0.63 -8.32
C ALA A 221 -21.13 0.46 -7.63
N ASN A 222 -21.13 0.01 -6.38
CA ASN A 222 -22.35 -0.18 -5.58
C ASN A 222 -23.09 1.14 -5.37
N ILE A 223 -22.42 2.20 -4.89
CA ILE A 223 -23.08 3.50 -4.64
C ILE A 223 -23.58 4.14 -5.94
N MET A 224 -22.82 4.03 -7.05
CA MET A 224 -23.24 4.56 -8.35
C MET A 224 -24.42 3.78 -8.94
N GLY A 225 -24.40 2.44 -8.82
CA GLY A 225 -25.52 1.59 -9.25
C GLY A 225 -26.80 1.89 -8.45
N ALA A 226 -26.68 2.05 -7.14
CA ALA A 226 -27.77 2.45 -6.25
C ALA A 226 -28.31 3.86 -6.58
N ALA A 227 -27.45 4.79 -6.98
CA ALA A 227 -27.81 6.12 -7.45
C ALA A 227 -28.45 6.13 -8.85
N GLY A 228 -28.43 4.99 -9.57
CA GLY A 228 -29.10 4.82 -10.86
C GLY A 228 -28.24 5.05 -12.08
N ALA A 229 -26.91 5.13 -11.95
CA ALA A 229 -26.00 5.17 -13.08
C ALA A 229 -26.12 3.92 -13.96
N LYS A 230 -25.99 4.09 -15.30
CA LYS A 230 -26.17 3.00 -16.28
C LYS A 230 -24.97 2.80 -17.18
N THR A 231 -24.15 3.81 -17.38
CA THR A 231 -23.03 3.75 -18.32
C THR A 231 -21.79 4.41 -17.75
N ALA A 232 -20.60 3.91 -18.11
CA ALA A 232 -19.32 4.48 -17.72
C ALA A 232 -18.35 4.56 -18.89
N TYR A 233 -17.61 5.67 -18.99
CA TYR A 233 -16.44 5.82 -19.84
C TYR A 233 -15.19 5.84 -18.96
N ILE A 234 -14.22 4.99 -19.26
CA ILE A 234 -13.01 4.83 -18.47
C ILE A 234 -11.80 5.30 -19.27
N SER A 235 -11.09 6.30 -18.78
CA SER A 235 -9.72 6.60 -19.19
C SER A 235 -8.75 6.17 -18.09
N TYR A 236 -7.57 5.66 -18.48
CA TYR A 236 -6.60 5.14 -17.52
C TYR A 236 -5.17 5.31 -18.03
N ILE A 237 -4.24 5.58 -17.13
CA ILE A 237 -2.81 5.66 -17.46
C ILE A 237 -2.27 4.26 -17.80
N ALA A 238 -1.38 4.18 -18.80
CA ALA A 238 -0.80 2.92 -19.28
C ALA A 238 0.34 2.43 -18.37
N ASP A 239 0.04 2.25 -17.08
CA ASP A 239 0.92 1.65 -16.08
C ASP A 239 0.15 0.65 -15.19
N LEU A 240 0.83 0.07 -14.19
CA LEU A 240 0.21 -0.93 -13.30
C LEU A 240 -1.02 -0.39 -12.57
N HIS A 241 -0.99 0.87 -12.12
CA HIS A 241 -2.11 1.51 -11.43
C HIS A 241 -3.35 1.63 -12.34
N GLY A 242 -3.18 2.26 -13.50
CA GLY A 242 -4.30 2.49 -14.43
C GLY A 242 -4.87 1.21 -15.02
N ILE A 243 -4.00 0.25 -15.39
CA ILE A 243 -4.39 -1.05 -15.93
C ILE A 243 -5.24 -1.81 -14.91
N GLU A 244 -4.83 -1.81 -13.63
CA GLU A 244 -5.57 -2.48 -12.59
C GLU A 244 -6.95 -1.86 -12.36
N TYR A 245 -7.00 -0.55 -12.08
CA TYR A 245 -8.27 0.12 -11.82
C TYR A 245 -9.27 -0.03 -12.97
N SER A 246 -8.79 0.10 -14.22
CA SER A 246 -9.64 -0.10 -15.39
C SER A 246 -10.14 -1.54 -15.54
N GLY A 247 -9.28 -2.51 -15.26
CA GLY A 247 -9.63 -3.93 -15.27
C GLY A 247 -10.66 -4.30 -14.20
N VAL A 248 -10.45 -3.83 -12.97
CA VAL A 248 -11.40 -4.06 -11.86
C VAL A 248 -12.72 -3.34 -12.11
N ALA A 249 -12.72 -2.10 -12.60
CA ALA A 249 -13.94 -1.38 -12.97
C ALA A 249 -14.73 -2.12 -14.06
N GLY A 250 -14.03 -2.72 -15.03
CA GLY A 250 -14.65 -3.57 -16.07
C GLY A 250 -15.34 -4.81 -15.51
N ILE A 251 -14.97 -5.25 -14.30
CA ILE A 251 -15.60 -6.38 -13.59
C ILE A 251 -16.72 -5.89 -12.65
N GLU A 252 -16.48 -4.83 -11.89
CA GLU A 252 -17.41 -4.39 -10.83
C GLU A 252 -18.60 -3.59 -11.35
N PHE A 253 -18.42 -2.75 -12.38
CA PHE A 253 -19.53 -1.98 -12.95
C PHE A 253 -20.65 -2.84 -13.53
N PRO A 254 -20.38 -3.88 -14.35
CA PRO A 254 -21.42 -4.77 -14.84
C PRO A 254 -22.20 -5.50 -13.74
N LYS A 255 -21.58 -5.82 -12.60
CA LYS A 255 -22.27 -6.41 -11.45
C LYS A 255 -23.38 -5.52 -10.90
N GLN A 256 -23.25 -4.21 -11.07
CA GLN A 256 -24.20 -3.19 -10.65
C GLN A 256 -25.11 -2.70 -11.80
N GLY A 257 -25.04 -3.35 -12.97
CA GLY A 257 -25.82 -2.97 -14.15
C GLY A 257 -25.34 -1.68 -14.83
N ILE A 258 -24.05 -1.36 -14.66
CA ILE A 258 -23.38 -0.21 -15.31
C ILE A 258 -22.56 -0.76 -16.47
N GLU A 259 -22.91 -0.39 -17.71
CA GLU A 259 -22.20 -0.77 -18.93
C GLU A 259 -20.97 0.11 -19.14
N VAL A 260 -19.82 -0.49 -19.42
CA VAL A 260 -18.61 0.24 -19.84
C VAL A 260 -18.71 0.51 -21.34
N VAL A 261 -19.07 1.75 -21.71
CA VAL A 261 -19.30 2.16 -23.11
C VAL A 261 -18.05 2.72 -23.78
N GLY A 262 -16.98 2.95 -23.03
CA GLY A 262 -15.69 3.39 -23.56
C GLY A 262 -14.53 3.05 -22.61
N LEU A 263 -13.39 2.69 -23.20
CA LEU A 263 -12.16 2.35 -22.48
C LEU A 263 -10.96 2.92 -23.23
N LYS A 264 -10.23 3.85 -22.62
CA LYS A 264 -9.14 4.58 -23.27
C LYS A 264 -7.86 4.56 -22.45
N SER A 265 -6.83 3.96 -22.99
CA SER A 265 -5.48 4.01 -22.43
C SER A 265 -4.81 5.35 -22.73
N LEU A 266 -4.16 5.95 -21.72
CA LEU A 266 -3.43 7.21 -21.77
C LEU A 266 -1.93 6.93 -21.66
N PRO A 267 -1.10 7.35 -22.62
CA PRO A 267 0.35 7.34 -22.45
C PRO A 267 0.75 8.16 -21.21
N PRO A 268 1.78 7.74 -20.45
CA PRO A 268 2.21 8.46 -19.25
C PRO A 268 2.63 9.91 -19.49
N ASP A 269 3.09 10.22 -20.71
CA ASP A 269 3.54 11.56 -21.14
C ASP A 269 2.49 12.37 -21.91
N ILE A 270 1.21 11.93 -21.91
CA ILE A 270 0.12 12.61 -22.61
C ILE A 270 0.00 14.07 -22.12
N LYS A 271 -0.12 15.01 -23.07
CA LYS A 271 -0.24 16.43 -22.79
C LYS A 271 -1.60 17.01 -23.18
N ASP A 272 -2.26 16.44 -24.18
CA ASP A 272 -3.57 16.90 -24.66
C ASP A 272 -4.63 15.83 -24.41
N LEU A 273 -5.53 16.10 -23.49
CA LEU A 273 -6.66 15.24 -23.13
C LEU A 273 -7.95 15.59 -23.86
N SER A 274 -7.95 16.65 -24.69
CA SER A 274 -9.15 17.07 -25.43
C SER A 274 -9.77 15.97 -26.30
N PRO A 275 -9.00 15.11 -26.99
CA PRO A 275 -9.60 14.00 -27.74
C PRO A 275 -10.32 12.99 -26.85
N VAL A 276 -9.76 12.71 -25.66
CA VAL A 276 -10.33 11.75 -24.71
C VAL A 276 -11.62 12.29 -24.12
N ILE A 277 -11.63 13.55 -23.71
CA ILE A 277 -12.81 14.20 -23.13
C ILE A 277 -13.94 14.32 -24.16
N LYS A 278 -13.62 14.66 -25.42
CA LYS A 278 -14.62 14.69 -26.50
C LYS A 278 -15.19 13.32 -26.83
N ASP A 279 -14.38 12.28 -26.77
CA ASP A 279 -14.83 10.91 -26.99
C ASP A 279 -15.75 10.45 -25.83
N ALA A 280 -15.41 10.80 -24.60
CA ALA A 280 -16.24 10.56 -23.43
C ALA A 280 -17.59 11.31 -23.51
N ASP A 281 -17.58 12.57 -23.90
CA ASP A 281 -18.79 13.38 -24.10
C ASP A 281 -19.69 12.77 -25.19
N ALA A 282 -19.11 12.42 -26.33
CA ALA A 282 -19.83 11.78 -27.44
C ALA A 282 -20.41 10.41 -27.07
N SER A 283 -19.85 9.69 -26.11
CA SER A 283 -20.36 8.42 -25.60
C SER A 283 -21.67 8.57 -24.81
N GLY A 284 -21.93 9.74 -24.25
CA GLY A 284 -23.06 10.01 -23.37
C GLY A 284 -23.05 9.22 -22.07
N ALA A 285 -21.87 8.79 -21.60
CA ALA A 285 -21.73 8.02 -20.38
C ALA A 285 -22.16 8.82 -19.13
N ASP A 286 -22.85 8.12 -18.20
CA ASP A 286 -23.24 8.70 -16.91
C ASP A 286 -22.03 9.00 -16.04
N ILE A 287 -21.03 8.10 -16.08
CA ILE A 287 -19.82 8.17 -15.26
C ILE A 287 -18.61 8.37 -16.17
N PHE A 288 -17.75 9.33 -15.84
CA PHE A 288 -16.40 9.44 -16.37
C PHE A 288 -15.38 9.06 -15.32
N CYS A 289 -14.50 8.12 -15.65
CA CYS A 289 -13.37 7.72 -14.81
C CYS A 289 -12.06 8.18 -15.43
N CYS A 290 -11.18 8.77 -14.60
CA CYS A 290 -9.80 9.08 -14.94
C CYS A 290 -8.85 8.38 -13.96
N PHE A 291 -8.53 7.11 -14.23
CA PHE A 291 -7.65 6.30 -13.37
C PHE A 291 -6.19 6.58 -13.71
N ALA A 292 -5.68 7.67 -13.17
CA ALA A 292 -4.36 8.19 -13.47
C ALA A 292 -3.80 8.97 -12.27
N TYR A 293 -2.64 9.56 -12.42
CA TYR A 293 -1.99 10.40 -11.41
C TYR A 293 -2.32 11.89 -11.61
N PRO A 294 -1.90 12.77 -10.69
CA PRO A 294 -2.19 14.20 -10.78
C PRO A 294 -1.84 14.84 -12.12
N ASP A 295 -0.72 14.43 -12.75
CA ASP A 295 -0.26 14.92 -14.05
C ASP A 295 -1.27 14.71 -15.20
N GLN A 296 -2.18 13.76 -15.07
CA GLN A 296 -3.25 13.50 -16.03
C GLN A 296 -4.62 13.94 -15.50
N VAL A 297 -4.87 13.70 -14.20
CA VAL A 297 -6.16 14.01 -13.55
C VAL A 297 -6.44 15.51 -13.56
N MET A 298 -5.43 16.35 -13.25
CA MET A 298 -5.57 17.81 -13.26
C MET A 298 -5.91 18.35 -14.67
N PRO A 299 -5.15 18.01 -15.73
CA PRO A 299 -5.51 18.42 -17.09
C PRO A 299 -6.83 17.83 -17.57
N ALA A 300 -7.20 16.60 -17.18
CA ALA A 300 -8.49 16.00 -17.54
C ALA A 300 -9.66 16.81 -16.96
N THR A 301 -9.53 17.24 -15.70
CA THR A 301 -10.52 18.12 -15.06
C THR A 301 -10.60 19.47 -15.77
N GLY A 302 -9.47 20.15 -15.96
CA GLY A 302 -9.43 21.46 -16.65
C GLY A 302 -10.04 21.38 -18.05
N THR A 303 -9.68 20.35 -18.83
CA THR A 303 -10.23 20.12 -20.17
C THR A 303 -11.73 19.82 -20.14
N SER A 304 -12.22 19.08 -19.14
CA SER A 304 -13.66 18.83 -18.96
C SER A 304 -14.41 20.14 -18.72
N ILE A 305 -13.87 21.02 -17.87
CA ILE A 305 -14.43 22.34 -17.59
C ILE A 305 -14.44 23.22 -18.86
N GLU A 306 -13.31 23.32 -19.56
CA GLU A 306 -13.15 24.13 -20.77
C GLU A 306 -14.09 23.70 -21.91
N LEU A 307 -14.28 22.40 -22.07
CA LEU A 307 -15.18 21.83 -23.09
C LEU A 307 -16.65 21.79 -22.67
N GLY A 308 -16.96 22.07 -21.41
CA GLY A 308 -18.31 21.97 -20.84
C GLY A 308 -18.80 20.55 -20.68
N TYR A 309 -17.87 19.55 -20.68
CA TYR A 309 -18.21 18.15 -20.44
C TYR A 309 -18.56 17.92 -18.97
N ASN A 310 -19.81 17.62 -18.68
CA ASN A 310 -20.32 17.45 -17.31
C ASN A 310 -21.10 16.12 -17.17
N PRO A 311 -20.41 14.98 -16.97
CA PRO A 311 -21.07 13.71 -16.72
C PRO A 311 -21.81 13.75 -15.37
N LYS A 312 -22.74 12.80 -15.14
CA LYS A 312 -23.48 12.70 -13.86
C LYS A 312 -22.58 12.34 -12.69
N ALA A 313 -21.46 11.65 -12.93
CA ALA A 313 -20.37 11.45 -11.96
C ALA A 313 -19.02 11.56 -12.66
N TRP A 314 -18.06 12.21 -12.00
CA TRP A 314 -16.68 12.32 -12.41
C TRP A 314 -15.82 11.79 -11.28
N ILE A 315 -15.00 10.75 -11.53
CA ILE A 315 -14.10 10.18 -10.53
C ILE A 315 -12.67 10.16 -11.06
N GLY A 316 -11.74 10.66 -10.25
CA GLY A 316 -10.30 10.63 -10.52
C GLY A 316 -9.54 9.66 -9.64
N GLY A 317 -8.35 9.32 -10.08
CA GLY A 317 -7.31 8.70 -9.26
C GLY A 317 -6.71 9.67 -8.24
N PRO A 318 -5.52 9.38 -7.68
CA PRO A 318 -4.84 10.28 -6.76
C PRO A 318 -4.72 11.70 -7.33
N GLY A 319 -5.05 12.69 -6.51
CA GLY A 319 -5.00 14.11 -6.90
C GLY A 319 -6.31 14.85 -6.69
N VAL A 320 -7.46 14.24 -6.90
CA VAL A 320 -8.76 14.90 -6.71
C VAL A 320 -9.09 15.17 -5.25
N ASN A 321 -8.53 14.40 -4.35
CA ASN A 321 -8.71 14.46 -2.90
C ASN A 321 -7.56 15.19 -2.17
N PHE A 322 -6.74 15.94 -2.90
CA PHE A 322 -5.70 16.80 -2.32
C PHE A 322 -6.12 18.27 -2.29
N GLY A 323 -5.67 19.00 -1.30
CA GLY A 323 -5.96 20.42 -1.16
C GLY A 323 -5.55 21.27 -2.36
N PHE A 324 -4.50 20.88 -3.10
CA PHE A 324 -4.10 21.57 -4.33
C PHE A 324 -5.16 21.46 -5.45
N TYR A 325 -5.99 20.42 -5.46
CA TYR A 325 -7.08 20.27 -6.41
C TYR A 325 -8.13 21.37 -6.20
N HIS A 326 -8.57 21.55 -4.95
CA HIS A 326 -9.46 22.66 -4.60
C HIS A 326 -8.81 24.02 -4.83
N THR A 327 -7.53 24.19 -4.49
CA THR A 327 -6.79 25.43 -4.75
C THR A 327 -6.78 25.78 -6.24
N THR A 328 -6.71 24.78 -7.12
CA THR A 328 -6.64 25.00 -8.59
C THR A 328 -8.01 25.30 -9.19
N PHE A 329 -9.04 24.56 -8.78
CA PHE A 329 -10.35 24.61 -9.45
C PHE A 329 -11.43 25.33 -8.64
N GLY A 330 -11.19 25.61 -7.35
CA GLY A 330 -12.16 26.28 -6.46
C GLY A 330 -13.52 25.58 -6.44
N PRO A 331 -14.63 26.34 -6.52
CA PRO A 331 -15.98 25.76 -6.51
C PRO A 331 -16.28 24.79 -7.66
N MET A 332 -15.45 24.75 -8.70
CA MET A 332 -15.63 23.84 -9.82
C MET A 332 -15.50 22.35 -9.41
N VAL A 333 -14.90 22.04 -8.25
CA VAL A 333 -14.70 20.65 -7.82
C VAL A 333 -15.96 19.97 -7.28
N GLU A 334 -17.03 20.74 -7.04
CA GLU A 334 -18.24 20.23 -6.41
C GLU A 334 -18.78 18.97 -7.10
N GLY A 335 -19.01 17.91 -6.32
CA GLY A 335 -19.49 16.62 -6.80
C GLY A 335 -18.42 15.71 -7.45
N VAL A 336 -17.16 16.14 -7.56
CA VAL A 336 -16.06 15.30 -8.05
C VAL A 336 -15.73 14.26 -6.99
N CYS A 337 -15.61 12.97 -7.41
CA CYS A 337 -15.28 11.84 -6.56
C CYS A 337 -13.81 11.43 -6.67
N GLY A 338 -13.32 10.76 -5.64
CA GLY A 338 -12.01 10.10 -5.61
C GLY A 338 -11.99 8.90 -4.69
N PHE A 339 -10.91 8.14 -4.78
CA PHE A 339 -10.69 6.96 -3.94
C PHE A 339 -9.91 7.30 -2.68
N THR A 340 -9.98 6.41 -1.68
CA THR A 340 -9.29 6.51 -0.38
C THR A 340 -9.64 7.82 0.32
N CYS A 341 -10.71 7.79 1.07
CA CYS A 341 -11.23 8.96 1.76
C CYS A 341 -11.22 8.75 3.26
N PHE A 342 -10.52 9.64 3.93
CA PHE A 342 -10.74 9.91 5.34
C PHE A 342 -11.31 11.32 5.45
N ALA A 343 -12.21 11.54 6.39
CA ALA A 343 -12.83 12.85 6.59
C ALA A 343 -12.99 13.12 8.08
N ARG A 344 -13.07 14.41 8.44
CA ARG A 344 -13.38 14.79 9.82
C ARG A 344 -14.73 14.23 10.27
N GLY A 345 -14.81 13.86 11.54
CA GLY A 345 -16.01 13.26 12.12
C GLY A 345 -16.13 11.75 11.94
N MET A 346 -15.16 11.10 11.30
CA MET A 346 -15.13 9.63 11.22
C MET A 346 -14.76 9.00 12.56
N THR A 347 -13.64 9.41 13.14
CA THR A 347 -13.20 9.01 14.49
C THR A 347 -12.42 10.13 15.16
N PRO A 348 -12.39 10.17 16.52
CA PRO A 348 -11.62 11.18 17.24
C PRO A 348 -10.12 11.17 16.90
N GLU A 349 -9.55 9.98 16.66
CA GLU A 349 -8.13 9.81 16.33
C GLU A 349 -7.78 10.40 14.94
N LEU A 350 -8.70 10.28 13.98
CA LEU A 350 -8.55 10.91 12.65
C LEU A 350 -8.71 12.42 12.73
N ASP A 351 -9.59 12.92 13.61
CA ASP A 351 -9.73 14.36 13.85
C ASP A 351 -8.44 14.93 14.48
N GLU A 352 -7.86 14.23 15.45
CA GLU A 352 -6.58 14.60 16.05
C GLU A 352 -5.44 14.59 15.02
N LEU A 353 -5.38 13.57 14.15
CA LEU A 353 -4.40 13.51 13.08
C LEU A 353 -4.54 14.69 12.11
N ALA A 354 -5.77 15.04 11.75
CA ALA A 354 -6.03 16.20 10.91
C ALA A 354 -5.56 17.50 11.58
N ASP A 355 -5.81 17.67 12.89
CA ASP A 355 -5.30 18.82 13.66
C ASP A 355 -3.78 18.89 13.67
N ILE A 356 -3.10 17.74 13.76
CA ILE A 356 -1.64 17.65 13.70
C ILE A 356 -1.10 18.02 12.32
N LEU A 357 -1.67 17.43 11.25
CA LEU A 357 -1.16 17.60 9.89
C LEU A 357 -1.51 18.94 9.26
N TYR A 358 -2.64 19.51 9.66
CA TYR A 358 -3.23 20.66 8.97
C TYR A 358 -3.51 21.84 9.91
N GLU A 359 -2.78 21.96 11.01
CA GLU A 359 -2.92 23.07 11.94
C GLU A 359 -2.92 24.43 11.20
N GLY A 360 -4.00 25.21 11.40
CA GLY A 360 -4.15 26.52 10.78
C GLY A 360 -4.49 26.51 9.29
N LYS A 361 -4.68 25.34 8.66
CA LYS A 361 -5.20 25.24 7.28
C LYS A 361 -6.71 25.05 7.31
N PRO A 362 -7.45 25.72 6.42
CA PRO A 362 -8.88 25.48 6.24
C PRO A 362 -9.12 24.07 5.65
N GLU A 363 -10.30 23.49 5.94
CA GLU A 363 -10.61 22.09 5.61
C GLU A 363 -10.52 21.76 4.11
N GLU A 364 -10.85 22.70 3.23
CA GLU A 364 -10.70 22.53 1.78
C GLU A 364 -9.26 22.34 1.30
N LEU A 365 -8.28 22.58 2.17
CA LEU A 365 -6.87 22.37 1.88
C LEU A 365 -6.29 21.13 2.57
N HIS A 366 -7.14 20.33 3.22
CA HIS A 366 -6.71 19.06 3.79
C HIS A 366 -6.56 18.00 2.70
N ASP A 367 -5.55 17.16 2.84
CA ASP A 367 -5.28 16.04 1.94
C ASP A 367 -5.76 14.75 2.58
N TRP A 368 -6.73 14.08 1.95
CA TRP A 368 -7.38 12.92 2.53
C TRP A 368 -7.05 11.60 1.83
N TRP A 369 -6.08 11.63 0.91
CA TRP A 369 -5.64 10.42 0.24
C TRP A 369 -4.52 9.74 1.03
N GLY A 370 -4.78 8.58 1.58
CA GLY A 370 -3.76 7.70 2.13
C GLY A 370 -2.96 8.20 3.35
N HIS A 371 -3.07 9.45 3.78
CA HIS A 371 -2.33 10.01 4.92
C HIS A 371 -2.51 9.18 6.20
N PRO A 372 -3.73 8.81 6.62
CA PRO A 372 -3.91 7.97 7.79
C PRO A 372 -3.32 6.57 7.64
N PHE A 373 -3.35 5.97 6.46
CA PHE A 373 -2.70 4.67 6.21
C PHE A 373 -1.18 4.76 6.30
N TYR A 374 -0.60 5.86 5.80
CA TYR A 374 0.84 6.07 5.88
C TYR A 374 1.27 6.31 7.32
N TRP A 375 0.55 7.17 8.04
CA TRP A 375 0.79 7.43 9.46
C TRP A 375 0.65 6.15 10.29
N ALA A 376 -0.42 5.39 10.13
CA ALA A 376 -0.60 4.09 10.79
C ALA A 376 0.53 3.11 10.48
N GLY A 377 1.02 3.09 9.24
CA GLY A 377 2.18 2.28 8.86
C GLY A 377 3.45 2.64 9.62
N LEU A 378 3.68 3.95 9.85
CA LEU A 378 4.81 4.43 10.66
C LEU A 378 4.63 4.09 12.14
N ASP A 379 3.41 4.20 12.67
CA ASP A 379 3.08 3.82 14.05
C ASP A 379 3.28 2.31 14.26
N MET A 380 2.81 1.47 13.32
CA MET A 380 3.02 0.02 13.35
C MET A 380 4.52 -0.34 13.29
N TRP A 381 5.28 0.33 12.42
CA TRP A 381 6.73 0.14 12.31
C TRP A 381 7.44 0.49 13.63
N LYS A 382 7.11 1.64 14.24
CA LYS A 382 7.66 2.06 15.53
C LYS A 382 7.29 1.08 16.64
N ALA A 383 6.01 0.74 16.76
CA ALA A 383 5.50 -0.18 17.79
C ALA A 383 6.14 -1.56 17.65
N ALA A 384 6.38 -2.03 16.43
CA ALA A 384 7.03 -3.31 16.18
C ALA A 384 8.50 -3.33 16.63
N ILE A 385 9.25 -2.24 16.43
CA ILE A 385 10.61 -2.12 16.95
C ILE A 385 10.61 -2.09 18.48
N GLU A 386 9.71 -1.33 19.09
CA GLU A 386 9.59 -1.22 20.54
C GLU A 386 9.20 -2.56 21.19
N ALA A 387 8.28 -3.30 20.58
CA ALA A 387 7.87 -4.62 21.04
C ALA A 387 8.96 -5.69 20.82
N ALA A 388 9.67 -5.65 19.69
CA ALA A 388 10.81 -6.51 19.42
C ALA A 388 12.01 -6.21 20.33
N GLY A 389 12.14 -4.97 20.82
CA GLY A 389 13.24 -4.48 21.67
C GLY A 389 14.60 -4.43 20.98
N THR A 390 14.63 -4.56 19.65
CA THR A 390 15.85 -4.63 18.84
C THR A 390 15.62 -4.04 17.44
N LEU A 391 16.72 -3.75 16.70
CA LEU A 391 16.67 -3.37 15.29
C LEU A 391 16.83 -4.58 14.35
N ASP A 392 16.82 -5.82 14.87
CA ASP A 392 16.88 -7.02 14.06
C ASP A 392 15.64 -7.13 13.16
N GLN A 393 15.88 -7.16 11.86
CA GLN A 393 14.81 -7.14 10.85
C GLN A 393 13.82 -8.30 11.00
N LYS A 394 14.33 -9.48 11.37
CA LYS A 394 13.47 -10.65 11.52
C LYS A 394 12.57 -10.53 12.75
N ALA A 395 13.11 -10.04 13.87
CA ALA A 395 12.33 -9.83 15.09
C ALA A 395 11.23 -8.78 14.86
N VAL A 396 11.55 -7.65 14.22
CA VAL A 396 10.57 -6.61 13.87
C VAL A 396 9.50 -7.14 12.89
N ARG A 397 9.93 -7.88 11.86
CA ARG A 397 9.02 -8.55 10.94
C ARG A 397 8.06 -9.50 11.65
N ASP A 398 8.57 -10.31 12.62
CA ASP A 398 7.76 -11.28 13.33
C ASP A 398 6.70 -10.60 14.20
N VAL A 399 6.97 -9.44 14.78
CA VAL A 399 5.96 -8.61 15.48
C VAL A 399 4.90 -8.12 14.50
N LEU A 400 5.30 -7.48 13.39
CA LEU A 400 4.36 -6.99 12.37
C LEU A 400 3.46 -8.09 11.82
N ALA A 401 3.98 -9.31 11.68
CA ALA A 401 3.23 -10.43 11.11
C ALA A 401 2.24 -11.09 12.08
N ASN A 402 2.38 -10.89 13.41
CA ASN A 402 1.63 -11.69 14.39
C ASN A 402 0.92 -10.86 15.46
N GLU A 403 1.26 -9.57 15.64
CA GLU A 403 0.71 -8.78 16.74
C GLU A 403 -0.31 -7.77 16.24
N HIS A 404 -1.26 -7.45 17.11
CA HIS A 404 -2.20 -6.34 16.94
C HIS A 404 -1.59 -5.09 17.56
N LEU A 405 -1.64 -3.98 16.84
CA LEU A 405 -1.00 -2.72 17.20
C LEU A 405 -2.00 -1.57 17.15
N GLU A 406 -1.96 -0.68 18.15
CA GLU A 406 -2.80 0.52 18.17
C GLU A 406 -2.20 1.63 17.30
N THR A 407 -3.04 2.22 16.45
CA THR A 407 -2.67 3.32 15.54
C THR A 407 -3.78 4.36 15.45
N VAL A 408 -3.60 5.40 14.64
CA VAL A 408 -4.67 6.37 14.33
C VAL A 408 -5.91 5.74 13.67
N LEU A 409 -5.79 4.51 13.17
CA LEU A 409 -6.90 3.74 12.62
C LEU A 409 -7.57 2.84 13.68
N GLY A 410 -7.16 2.93 14.96
CA GLY A 410 -7.51 2.02 16.03
C GLY A 410 -6.63 0.77 16.01
N GLU A 411 -7.17 -0.35 16.49
CA GLU A 411 -6.48 -1.63 16.45
C GLU A 411 -6.21 -2.07 15.00
N THR A 412 -4.95 -2.32 14.68
CA THR A 412 -4.48 -2.69 13.33
C THR A 412 -3.59 -3.92 13.39
N TRP A 413 -3.65 -4.75 12.37
CA TRP A 413 -2.79 -5.92 12.18
C TRP A 413 -2.65 -6.26 10.70
N PHE A 414 -1.75 -7.16 10.36
CA PHE A 414 -1.58 -7.62 8.99
C PHE A 414 -2.06 -9.06 8.80
N ASP A 415 -2.96 -9.27 7.85
CA ASP A 415 -3.32 -10.58 7.34
C ASP A 415 -2.47 -10.89 6.10
N ASN A 416 -1.50 -11.83 6.24
CA ASN A 416 -0.60 -12.19 5.14
C ASN A 416 0.11 -10.98 4.49
N GLY A 417 0.52 -10.01 5.31
CA GLY A 417 1.20 -8.79 4.87
C GLY A 417 0.28 -7.68 4.36
N LEU A 418 -1.04 -7.85 4.40
CA LEU A 418 -2.03 -6.82 4.09
C LEU A 418 -2.66 -6.28 5.37
N LEU A 419 -2.84 -4.96 5.44
CA LEU A 419 -3.62 -4.38 6.53
C LEU A 419 -5.02 -4.99 6.56
N ALA A 420 -5.45 -5.43 7.73
CA ALA A 420 -6.75 -6.05 7.92
C ALA A 420 -7.89 -5.14 7.45
N LEU A 421 -8.91 -5.74 6.83
CA LEU A 421 -10.02 -4.98 6.23
C LEU A 421 -10.77 -4.13 7.27
N GLU A 422 -10.83 -4.58 8.51
CA GLU A 422 -11.47 -3.91 9.64
C GLU A 422 -10.83 -2.56 9.98
N ALA A 423 -9.55 -2.38 9.66
CA ALA A 423 -8.84 -1.11 9.83
C ALA A 423 -9.19 -0.08 8.74
N HIS A 424 -9.74 -0.52 7.60
CA HIS A 424 -10.17 0.39 6.54
C HIS A 424 -11.51 1.04 6.89
N LYS A 425 -11.58 2.37 6.77
CA LYS A 425 -12.77 3.15 7.16
C LYS A 425 -13.46 3.78 5.95
N GLY A 426 -12.91 4.81 5.35
CA GLY A 426 -13.48 5.47 4.19
C GLY A 426 -12.76 5.13 2.89
N GLU A 427 -13.50 4.94 1.80
CA GLU A 427 -12.90 4.54 0.52
C GLU A 427 -13.31 5.42 -0.66
N ILE A 428 -14.49 6.02 -0.60
CA ILE A 428 -14.97 6.92 -1.63
C ILE A 428 -15.28 8.26 -1.02
N GLY A 429 -14.59 9.28 -1.51
CA GLY A 429 -14.85 10.65 -1.16
C GLY A 429 -15.45 11.44 -2.31
N GLN A 430 -16.06 12.56 -1.95
CA GLN A 430 -16.65 13.51 -2.88
C GLN A 430 -16.50 14.93 -2.33
N TRP A 431 -16.24 15.90 -3.18
CA TRP A 431 -16.32 17.30 -2.82
C TRP A 431 -17.78 17.68 -2.62
N VAL A 432 -18.16 18.07 -1.39
CA VAL A 432 -19.50 18.45 -0.97
C VAL A 432 -19.43 19.76 -0.19
N ASN A 433 -20.05 20.81 -0.69
CA ASN A 433 -19.99 22.16 -0.10
C ASN A 433 -18.55 22.67 0.11
N GLY A 434 -17.64 22.33 -0.78
CA GLY A 434 -16.24 22.76 -0.75
C GLY A 434 -15.35 21.97 0.19
N VAL A 435 -15.84 20.90 0.84
CA VAL A 435 -15.08 20.01 1.71
C VAL A 435 -15.06 18.60 1.07
N TYR A 436 -13.94 17.90 1.20
CA TYR A 436 -13.83 16.53 0.71
C TYR A 436 -14.37 15.56 1.77
N GLU A 437 -15.58 15.06 1.52
CA GLU A 437 -16.36 14.26 2.45
C GLU A 437 -16.38 12.78 2.06
N SER A 438 -16.48 11.88 3.03
CA SER A 438 -16.69 10.46 2.77
C SER A 438 -18.16 10.19 2.42
N VAL A 439 -18.36 9.56 1.25
CA VAL A 439 -19.68 9.14 0.77
C VAL A 439 -19.84 7.62 0.68
N GLY A 440 -18.83 6.86 1.07
CA GLY A 440 -18.88 5.40 1.14
C GLY A 440 -17.59 4.74 1.62
N PRO A 441 -17.72 3.54 2.22
CA PRO A 441 -18.95 2.81 2.57
C PRO A 441 -19.56 3.25 3.91
N LYS A 442 -20.80 2.85 4.19
CA LYS A 442 -21.34 2.96 5.54
C LYS A 442 -20.66 1.94 6.46
N PRO A 443 -20.47 2.25 7.77
CA PRO A 443 -20.96 3.43 8.49
C PRO A 443 -20.08 4.69 8.37
N TRP A 444 -18.98 4.66 7.61
CA TRP A 444 -17.93 5.68 7.56
C TRP A 444 -18.23 6.88 6.64
N THR A 445 -19.51 7.15 6.39
CA THR A 445 -19.91 8.32 5.58
C THR A 445 -20.06 9.55 6.46
N THR A 446 -19.55 10.70 5.99
CA THR A 446 -19.71 12.02 6.62
C THR A 446 -20.67 12.92 5.86
N ALA A 447 -20.95 12.59 4.59
CA ALA A 447 -21.98 13.25 3.77
C ALA A 447 -22.78 12.24 2.93
N ASP A 448 -23.93 12.66 2.42
CA ASP A 448 -24.68 11.95 1.40
C ASP A 448 -24.08 12.18 0.01
N LEU A 449 -24.11 11.15 -0.83
CA LEU A 449 -23.66 11.25 -2.22
C LEU A 449 -24.47 12.28 -3.01
N VAL A 450 -23.79 13.21 -3.65
CA VAL A 450 -24.38 14.15 -4.61
C VAL A 450 -24.36 13.52 -6.01
N TYR A 451 -25.52 13.04 -6.47
CA TYR A 451 -25.68 12.46 -7.80
C TYR A 451 -27.05 12.87 -8.41
N PRO A 452 -27.11 13.39 -9.62
CA PRO A 452 -25.98 13.74 -10.48
C PRO A 452 -25.11 14.87 -9.92
N LYS A 453 -23.82 14.84 -10.28
CA LYS A 453 -22.90 15.94 -10.00
C LYS A 453 -23.45 17.25 -10.55
N PRO A 454 -23.37 18.36 -9.79
CA PRO A 454 -23.79 19.67 -10.32
C PRO A 454 -22.93 20.09 -11.52
N PRO A 455 -23.40 21.04 -12.35
CA PRO A 455 -22.57 21.66 -13.36
C PRO A 455 -21.31 22.29 -12.77
N TRP A 456 -20.25 22.36 -13.57
CA TRP A 456 -19.02 22.99 -13.13
C TRP A 456 -19.27 24.43 -12.68
N GLY A 457 -18.93 24.76 -11.42
CA GLY A 457 -19.10 26.11 -10.85
C GLY A 457 -20.54 26.51 -10.51
N ALA A 458 -21.45 25.56 -10.35
CA ALA A 458 -22.84 25.82 -9.97
C ALA A 458 -23.00 26.12 -8.48
#